data_1fd7e785f46ee97e5be73cceee2888f7
#
_entry.id   1fd7e785f46ee97e5be73cceee2888f7
#
_cell.length_a   1.000
_cell.length_b   1.000
_cell.length_c   1.000
_cell.angle_alpha   90.00
_cell.angle_beta   90.00
_cell.angle_gamma   90.00
#
_symmetry.space_group_name_H-M   'P 1'
#
loop_
_entity.id
_entity.type
_entity.pdbx_description
1 polymer ?
#
loop_
_entity_poly.entity_id
_entity_poly.type
_entity_poly.pdbx_seq_one_letter_code
_entity_poly.pdbx_strand_id
1 'polypeptide(L)'
;MKVEFDIIDNHALSFEGHHIDLHNNFDFVGYDYNKAERQIKMNWKKSSGDWVRKYEFSSLILKHSAVTFLKVIDQDQIGNGEESGCLGEISFFPSSEREVNDQLLPQSRPNEGDDIIYFFESGQCIRIHCEKIELIIYKD
;
A
#
# COMPACT_ATOMS: atom_id res chain seq x y z
N MET A 1 5.67 -12.70 7.24
CA MET A 1 5.71 -11.22 7.16
C MET A 1 5.25 -10.62 8.47
N LYS A 2 6.03 -9.70 9.00
CA LYS A 2 5.67 -8.93 10.19
C LYS A 2 5.24 -7.53 9.77
N VAL A 3 4.10 -7.06 10.27
CA VAL A 3 3.58 -5.73 9.98
C VAL A 3 3.27 -4.99 11.26
N GLU A 4 3.39 -3.66 11.23
CA GLU A 4 3.13 -2.79 12.37
C GLU A 4 1.68 -2.28 12.44
N PHE A 5 0.88 -2.62 11.45
CA PHE A 5 -0.47 -2.09 11.28
C PHE A 5 -1.46 -3.21 10.97
N ASP A 6 -2.74 -2.93 11.15
CA ASP A 6 -3.83 -3.77 10.65
C ASP A 6 -4.45 -3.10 9.42
N ILE A 7 -4.89 -3.91 8.46
CA ILE A 7 -5.66 -3.41 7.31
C ILE A 7 -7.15 -3.47 7.66
N ILE A 8 -7.84 -2.36 7.42
CA ILE A 8 -9.26 -2.20 7.70
C ILE A 8 -10.03 -2.11 6.38
N ASP A 9 -10.93 -3.06 6.15
CA ASP A 9 -11.84 -3.07 4.99
C ASP A 9 -11.17 -2.81 3.64
N ASN A 10 -9.94 -3.33 3.45
CA ASN A 10 -9.17 -3.20 2.20
C ASN A 10 -8.81 -1.78 1.79
N HIS A 11 -8.98 -0.75 2.63
CA HIS A 11 -8.69 0.63 2.21
C HIS A 11 -7.97 1.50 3.25
N ALA A 12 -7.91 1.06 4.49
CA ALA A 12 -7.32 1.85 5.56
C ALA A 12 -6.37 1.03 6.42
N LEU A 13 -5.50 1.73 7.14
CA LEU A 13 -4.58 1.13 8.10
C LEU A 13 -4.92 1.60 9.52
N SER A 14 -4.84 0.69 10.47
CA SER A 14 -4.88 1.02 11.90
C SER A 14 -3.47 0.89 12.47
N PHE A 15 -2.95 1.98 13.02
CA PHE A 15 -1.59 2.06 13.52
C PHE A 15 -1.51 2.95 14.75
N GLU A 16 -1.09 2.39 15.87
CA GLU A 16 -0.91 3.12 17.15
C GLU A 16 -2.11 4.02 17.51
N GLY A 17 -3.32 3.50 17.32
CA GLY A 17 -4.54 4.25 17.63
C GLY A 17 -4.99 5.22 16.53
N HIS A 18 -4.23 5.34 15.44
CA HIS A 18 -4.59 6.16 14.29
C HIS A 18 -5.32 5.34 13.24
N HIS A 19 -6.39 5.89 12.68
CA HIS A 19 -7.06 5.35 11.51
C HIS A 19 -6.57 6.11 10.29
N ILE A 20 -5.85 5.43 9.40
CA ILE A 20 -5.19 6.03 8.24
C ILE A 20 -5.89 5.52 6.98
N ASP A 21 -6.77 6.33 6.40
CA ASP A 21 -7.52 5.96 5.21
C ASP A 21 -6.70 6.27 3.95
N LEU A 22 -5.97 5.26 3.47
CA LEU A 22 -5.13 5.41 2.28
C LEU A 22 -5.95 5.65 1.02
N HIS A 23 -7.19 5.14 0.98
CA HIS A 23 -8.05 5.30 -0.20
C HIS A 23 -8.57 6.73 -0.33
N ASN A 24 -9.07 7.32 0.76
CA ASN A 24 -9.74 8.61 0.71
C ASN A 24 -8.86 9.81 1.05
N ASN A 25 -7.86 9.62 1.91
CA ASN A 25 -7.16 10.75 2.53
C ASN A 25 -5.70 10.88 2.15
N PHE A 26 -5.16 9.94 1.37
CA PHE A 26 -3.76 9.96 0.95
C PHE A 26 -3.63 9.64 -0.52
N ASP A 27 -2.63 10.24 -1.17
CA ASP A 27 -2.25 9.93 -2.54
C ASP A 27 -0.91 9.21 -2.55
N PHE A 28 -0.82 8.16 -3.37
CA PHE A 28 0.43 7.47 -3.61
C PHE A 28 1.28 8.29 -4.58
N VAL A 29 2.49 8.65 -4.17
CA VAL A 29 3.36 9.51 -4.99
C VAL A 29 4.52 8.75 -5.64
N GLY A 30 4.66 7.48 -5.39
CA GLY A 30 5.66 6.65 -6.02
C GLY A 30 6.36 5.71 -5.06
N TYR A 31 7.21 4.85 -5.62
CA TYR A 31 7.99 3.93 -4.81
C TYR A 31 9.47 3.99 -5.22
N ASP A 32 10.33 3.66 -4.26
CA ASP A 32 11.77 3.54 -4.46
C ASP A 32 12.20 2.12 -4.13
N TYR A 33 12.81 1.43 -5.08
CA TYR A 33 13.30 0.08 -4.88
C TYR A 33 14.83 0.06 -4.84
N ASN A 34 15.38 -0.20 -3.66
CA ASN A 34 16.81 -0.41 -3.47
C ASN A 34 17.09 -1.92 -3.54
N LYS A 35 17.53 -2.40 -4.70
CA LYS A 35 17.77 -3.82 -4.93
C LYS A 35 18.92 -4.36 -4.08
N ALA A 36 19.96 -3.57 -3.84
CA ALA A 36 21.10 -3.99 -3.06
C ALA A 36 20.72 -4.30 -1.61
N GLU A 37 19.84 -3.48 -1.03
CA GLU A 37 19.34 -3.65 0.34
C GLU A 37 18.04 -4.45 0.41
N ARG A 38 17.45 -4.79 -0.73
CA ARG A 38 16.16 -5.47 -0.84
C ARG A 38 15.07 -4.74 -0.07
N GLN A 39 14.98 -3.41 -0.28
CA GLN A 39 14.00 -2.55 0.36
C GLN A 39 13.15 -1.82 -0.68
N ILE A 40 11.86 -1.72 -0.39
CA ILE A 40 10.93 -0.91 -1.18
C ILE A 40 10.27 0.08 -0.24
N LYS A 41 10.35 1.37 -0.57
CA LYS A 41 9.64 2.43 0.13
C LYS A 41 8.50 2.92 -0.74
N MET A 42 7.28 2.80 -0.26
CA MET A 42 6.11 3.35 -0.93
C MET A 42 5.74 4.65 -0.23
N ASN A 43 5.73 5.74 -0.99
CA ASN A 43 5.59 7.10 -0.47
C ASN A 43 4.17 7.61 -0.67
N TRP A 44 3.59 8.14 0.39
CA TRP A 44 2.21 8.64 0.41
C TRP A 44 2.17 10.06 0.96
N LYS A 45 1.31 10.88 0.38
CA LYS A 45 1.13 12.27 0.79
C LYS A 45 -0.34 12.52 1.09
N LYS A 46 -0.61 13.29 2.14
CA LYS A 46 -1.98 13.66 2.48
C LYS A 46 -2.63 14.41 1.30
N SER A 47 -3.83 13.97 0.93
CA SER A 47 -4.60 14.60 -0.14
C SER A 47 -5.04 16.01 0.26
N SER A 48 -5.25 16.89 -0.72
CA SER A 48 -5.59 18.29 -0.49
C SER A 48 -7.09 18.60 -0.55
N GLY A 49 -7.94 17.58 -0.69
CA GLY A 49 -9.39 17.78 -0.79
C GLY A 49 -10.03 18.22 0.53
N ASP A 50 -11.19 18.85 0.43
CA ASP A 50 -11.92 19.35 1.61
C ASP A 50 -12.43 18.22 2.51
N TRP A 51 -12.57 17.02 1.96
CA TRP A 51 -13.01 15.82 2.70
C TRP A 51 -11.91 15.21 3.57
N VAL A 52 -10.65 15.64 3.41
CA VAL A 52 -9.51 15.04 4.10
C VAL A 52 -9.49 15.44 5.56
N ARG A 53 -9.36 14.44 6.44
CA ARG A 53 -9.21 14.69 7.87
C ARG A 53 -7.95 15.50 8.14
N LYS A 54 -7.99 16.33 9.18
CA LYS A 54 -6.79 16.99 9.68
C LYS A 54 -5.98 15.97 10.47
N TYR A 55 -4.98 15.39 9.82
CA TYR A 55 -4.03 14.52 10.50
C TYR A 55 -2.91 15.34 11.11
N GLU A 56 -2.30 14.77 12.15
CA GLU A 56 -1.09 15.36 12.75
C GLU A 56 0.13 15.23 11.84
N PHE A 57 0.02 14.46 10.78
CA PHE A 57 1.13 14.20 9.85
C PHE A 57 0.68 14.42 8.41
N SER A 58 1.65 14.85 7.56
CA SER A 58 1.39 15.21 6.16
C SER A 58 1.75 14.13 5.16
N SER A 59 2.62 13.21 5.55
CA SER A 59 3.06 12.14 4.65
C SER A 59 3.44 10.90 5.45
N LEU A 60 3.49 9.77 4.75
CA LEU A 60 3.93 8.52 5.34
C LEU A 60 4.68 7.67 4.32
N ILE A 61 5.45 6.73 4.83
CA ILE A 61 6.17 5.74 4.03
C ILE A 61 5.83 4.35 4.56
N LEU A 62 5.50 3.44 3.65
CA LEU A 62 5.45 2.02 3.93
C LEU A 62 6.78 1.42 3.47
N LYS A 63 7.61 1.03 4.42
CA LYS A 63 8.93 0.48 4.15
C LYS A 63 8.91 -1.03 4.24
N HIS A 64 9.14 -1.67 3.10
CA HIS A 64 9.17 -3.13 2.96
C HIS A 64 10.63 -3.59 3.01
N SER A 65 10.96 -4.47 3.93
CA SER A 65 12.33 -4.95 4.15
C SER A 65 12.47 -6.44 3.88
N ALA A 66 13.66 -6.86 3.43
CA ALA A 66 13.95 -8.24 3.00
C ALA A 66 12.98 -8.67 1.90
N VAL A 67 12.85 -7.83 0.89
CA VAL A 67 11.98 -8.07 -0.28
C VAL A 67 12.56 -9.20 -1.11
N THR A 68 11.73 -10.23 -1.40
CA THR A 68 12.10 -11.36 -2.23
C THR A 68 11.30 -11.44 -3.51
N PHE A 69 10.23 -10.66 -3.63
CA PHE A 69 9.39 -10.64 -4.82
C PHE A 69 8.76 -9.27 -4.99
N LEU A 70 8.80 -8.77 -6.21
CA LEU A 70 8.12 -7.55 -6.62
C LEU A 70 7.51 -7.78 -8.00
N LYS A 71 6.22 -7.54 -8.13
CA LYS A 71 5.53 -7.50 -9.41
C LYS A 71 4.78 -6.19 -9.52
N VAL A 72 5.02 -5.46 -10.60
CA VAL A 72 4.33 -4.22 -10.90
C VAL A 72 3.59 -4.41 -12.23
N ILE A 73 2.28 -4.20 -12.19
CA ILE A 73 1.46 -4.13 -13.39
C ILE A 73 1.16 -2.66 -13.59
N ASP A 74 1.60 -2.11 -14.72
CA ASP A 74 1.42 -0.69 -14.99
C ASP A 74 -0.04 -0.36 -15.24
N GLN A 75 -0.38 0.93 -15.02
CA GLN A 75 -1.73 1.39 -15.24
C GLN A 75 -2.13 1.22 -16.70
N ASP A 76 -3.42 0.97 -16.91
CA ASP A 76 -3.99 0.92 -18.24
C ASP A 76 -3.94 2.33 -18.85
N GLN A 77 -3.52 2.42 -20.11
CA GLN A 77 -3.34 3.71 -20.81
C GLN A 77 -4.66 4.46 -21.04
N ILE A 78 -5.79 3.83 -20.76
CA ILE A 78 -7.11 4.42 -20.95
C ILE A 78 -7.51 5.32 -19.78
N GLY A 79 -6.83 5.19 -18.62
CA GLY A 79 -7.11 6.02 -17.45
C GLY A 79 -6.53 7.41 -17.57
N ASN A 80 -7.22 8.44 -17.06
CA ASN A 80 -6.66 9.77 -16.96
C ASN A 80 -5.68 9.84 -15.78
N GLY A 81 -4.68 10.72 -15.87
CA GLY A 81 -3.63 10.81 -14.87
C GLY A 81 -4.06 11.25 -13.47
N GLU A 82 -5.30 11.72 -13.31
CA GLU A 82 -5.83 12.17 -12.03
C GLU A 82 -6.08 11.03 -11.05
N GLU A 83 -6.30 9.82 -11.55
CA GLU A 83 -6.57 8.65 -10.71
C GLU A 83 -5.34 7.82 -10.39
N SER A 84 -4.18 8.20 -10.93
CA SER A 84 -2.96 7.38 -10.82
C SER A 84 -2.45 7.20 -9.40
N GLY A 85 -2.71 8.15 -8.51
CA GLY A 85 -2.27 8.08 -7.12
C GLY A 85 -3.35 7.60 -6.14
N CYS A 86 -4.53 7.23 -6.62
CA CYS A 86 -5.63 6.81 -5.75
C CYS A 86 -5.60 5.31 -5.53
N LEU A 87 -5.44 4.89 -4.27
CA LEU A 87 -5.50 3.48 -3.91
C LEU A 87 -6.95 3.00 -3.94
N GLY A 88 -7.22 1.92 -4.67
CA GLY A 88 -8.51 1.26 -4.66
C GLY A 88 -8.62 0.28 -3.52
N GLU A 89 -7.71 -0.69 -3.48
CA GLU A 89 -7.71 -1.74 -2.47
C GLU A 89 -6.30 -2.11 -2.02
N ILE A 90 -6.18 -2.53 -0.77
CA ILE A 90 -4.96 -3.08 -0.19
C ILE A 90 -5.34 -4.34 0.61
N SER A 91 -4.59 -5.42 0.44
CA SER A 91 -4.84 -6.64 1.19
C SER A 91 -3.61 -7.55 1.19
N PHE A 92 -3.69 -8.62 1.97
CA PHE A 92 -2.73 -9.72 1.93
C PHE A 92 -3.30 -10.86 1.10
N PHE A 93 -2.44 -11.60 0.40
CA PHE A 93 -2.88 -12.66 -0.50
C PHE A 93 -1.82 -13.76 -0.57
N PRO A 94 -2.23 -15.06 -0.62
CA PRO A 94 -1.26 -16.16 -0.63
C PRO A 94 -0.27 -16.08 -1.80
N SER A 95 1.02 -16.20 -1.50
CA SER A 95 2.05 -16.20 -2.55
C SER A 95 1.93 -17.41 -3.49
N SER A 96 1.30 -18.49 -3.02
CA SER A 96 1.03 -19.67 -3.84
C SER A 96 0.02 -19.42 -4.96
N GLU A 97 -0.75 -18.33 -4.88
CA GLU A 97 -1.83 -18.01 -5.82
C GLU A 97 -1.56 -16.74 -6.62
N ARG A 98 -0.29 -16.47 -6.95
CA ARG A 98 0.11 -15.25 -7.67
C ARG A 98 -0.52 -15.08 -9.03
N GLU A 99 -0.97 -16.16 -9.65
CA GLU A 99 -1.64 -16.09 -10.95
C GLU A 99 -3.14 -15.74 -10.84
N VAL A 100 -3.70 -15.77 -9.64
CA VAL A 100 -5.11 -15.49 -9.40
C VAL A 100 -5.24 -14.15 -8.70
N ASN A 101 -5.80 -13.14 -9.39
CA ASN A 101 -5.95 -11.78 -8.85
C ASN A 101 -7.39 -11.28 -8.89
N ASP A 102 -8.37 -12.18 -8.90
CA ASP A 102 -9.74 -11.78 -9.22
C ASP A 102 -10.49 -11.10 -8.08
N GLN A 103 -10.22 -11.46 -6.84
CA GLN A 103 -10.93 -10.89 -5.71
C GLN A 103 -10.06 -10.81 -4.48
N LEU A 104 -9.96 -9.62 -3.90
CA LEU A 104 -9.30 -9.42 -2.62
C LEU A 104 -10.33 -9.51 -1.50
N LEU A 105 -10.15 -10.47 -0.62
CA LEU A 105 -10.98 -10.57 0.58
C LEU A 105 -10.39 -9.68 1.68
N PRO A 106 -11.22 -9.05 2.52
CA PRO A 106 -10.73 -8.31 3.65
C PRO A 106 -9.93 -9.19 4.58
N GLN A 107 -8.68 -8.77 4.85
CA GLN A 107 -7.78 -9.51 5.72
C GLN A 107 -6.93 -8.50 6.49
N SER A 108 -7.12 -8.42 7.80
CA SER A 108 -6.49 -7.41 8.63
C SER A 108 -5.00 -7.66 8.87
N ARG A 109 -4.59 -8.93 8.91
CA ARG A 109 -3.21 -9.32 9.17
C ARG A 109 -2.75 -10.40 8.21
N PRO A 110 -1.43 -10.47 7.92
CA PRO A 110 -0.94 -11.50 7.01
C PRO A 110 -0.94 -12.89 7.64
N ASN A 111 -1.23 -13.89 6.82
CA ASN A 111 -0.94 -15.29 7.13
C ASN A 111 0.48 -15.61 6.68
N GLU A 112 1.02 -16.73 7.18
CA GLU A 112 2.35 -17.17 6.76
C GLU A 112 2.40 -17.34 5.25
N GLY A 113 3.42 -16.78 4.61
CA GLY A 113 3.62 -16.87 3.17
C GLY A 113 2.83 -15.88 2.32
N ASP A 114 2.08 -14.96 2.95
CA ASP A 114 1.32 -13.96 2.19
C ASP A 114 2.21 -12.91 1.54
N ASP A 115 1.77 -12.43 0.38
CA ASP A 115 2.23 -11.18 -0.21
C ASP A 115 1.32 -10.05 0.27
N ILE A 116 1.79 -8.80 0.14
CA ILE A 116 0.90 -7.64 0.23
C ILE A 116 0.62 -7.13 -1.19
N ILE A 117 -0.64 -6.75 -1.45
CA ILE A 117 -1.08 -6.27 -2.76
C ILE A 117 -1.69 -4.89 -2.62
N TYR A 118 -1.29 -4.00 -3.52
CA TYR A 118 -1.83 -2.65 -3.67
C TYR A 118 -2.49 -2.54 -5.04
N PHE A 119 -3.80 -2.34 -5.09
CA PHE A 119 -4.53 -2.06 -6.33
C PHE A 119 -4.90 -0.59 -6.37
N PHE A 120 -4.54 0.09 -7.44
CA PHE A 120 -4.84 1.51 -7.65
C PHE A 120 -6.01 1.68 -8.60
N GLU A 121 -6.73 2.79 -8.46
CA GLU A 121 -7.89 3.09 -9.30
C GLU A 121 -7.51 3.22 -10.79
N SER A 122 -6.26 3.57 -11.07
CA SER A 122 -5.72 3.62 -12.43
C SER A 122 -5.59 2.26 -13.11
N GLY A 123 -5.69 1.17 -12.34
CA GLY A 123 -5.40 -0.18 -12.82
C GLY A 123 -3.99 -0.65 -12.50
N GLN A 124 -3.13 0.21 -12.00
CA GLN A 124 -1.81 -0.21 -11.54
C GLN A 124 -1.94 -1.15 -10.36
N CYS A 125 -1.11 -2.19 -10.33
CA CYS A 125 -1.05 -3.14 -9.22
C CYS A 125 0.40 -3.33 -8.81
N ILE A 126 0.66 -3.28 -7.51
CA ILE A 126 1.99 -3.54 -6.93
C ILE A 126 1.83 -4.69 -5.93
N ARG A 127 2.60 -5.75 -6.12
CA ARG A 127 2.56 -6.93 -5.26
C ARG A 127 3.96 -7.21 -4.74
N ILE A 128 4.10 -7.34 -3.42
CA ILE A 128 5.39 -7.47 -2.75
C ILE A 128 5.37 -8.64 -1.77
N HIS A 129 6.45 -9.45 -1.81
CA HIS A 129 6.73 -10.41 -0.74
C HIS A 129 7.96 -9.93 0.02
N CYS A 130 7.83 -9.79 1.33
CA CYS A 130 8.88 -9.30 2.19
C CYS A 130 8.75 -9.88 3.59
N GLU A 131 9.77 -9.68 4.44
CA GLU A 131 9.72 -10.18 5.80
C GLU A 131 9.09 -9.19 6.78
N LYS A 132 9.17 -7.89 6.48
CA LYS A 132 8.70 -6.85 7.40
C LYS A 132 8.20 -5.62 6.65
N ILE A 133 7.13 -5.02 7.16
CA ILE A 133 6.63 -3.73 6.69
C ILE A 133 6.55 -2.78 7.89
N GLU A 134 7.26 -1.66 7.81
CA GLU A 134 7.23 -0.59 8.81
C GLU A 134 6.48 0.61 8.28
N LEU A 135 5.70 1.24 9.14
CA LEU A 135 4.99 2.48 8.82
C LEU A 135 5.74 3.65 9.44
N ILE A 136 6.19 4.57 8.61
CA ILE A 136 6.94 5.75 9.05
C ILE A 136 6.10 6.98 8.72
N ILE A 137 5.77 7.77 9.74
CA ILE A 137 4.96 8.98 9.55
C ILE A 137 5.81 10.23 9.72
N TYR A 138 5.49 11.26 8.92
CA TYR A 138 6.18 12.53 8.95
C TYR A 138 5.20 13.64 9.29
N LYS A 139 5.56 14.46 10.27
CA LYS A 139 4.78 15.63 10.67
C LYS A 139 5.24 16.87 9.89
N ASP A 140 4.34 17.81 9.71
CA ASP A 140 4.68 19.09 9.13
C ASP A 140 5.64 19.88 10.02
#